data_3d48621da5a066c2bebf0597be1b6ea8
#
_entry.id   3d48621da5a066c2bebf0597be1b6ea8
#
_cell.length_a   1.000
_cell.length_b   1.000
_cell.length_c   1.000
_cell.angle_alpha   90.00
_cell.angle_beta   90.00
_cell.angle_gamma   90.00
#
_symmetry.space_group_name_H-M   'P 1'
#
loop_
_entity.id
_entity.type
_entity.pdbx_description
1 polymer ?
#
loop_
_entity_poly.entity_id
_entity_poly.type
_entity_poly.pdbx_seq_one_letter_code
_entity_poly.pdbx_strand_id
1 'polypeptide(L)'
;MIRIISTLVCAIIASMLYAQPVWLPTGPLPSGGAYSSQFQHVFTAMHNQAALAQLPKLTAGAYTERRFMMKALSTYAMALAVPVPPGAFGLTFVRFGAPAFYQQKLGLGYGRSLGNKVSIGLQADYLAVSMQQYGSAATLTFEAGCLLHITPQLHAGFHVFNPPARQLDKSGQDEIPVVYTAGAGYEVSSDFLLSVEVIRETARAFTTRMMSEYRMMPQLSLQLGLSTDPQLSGAGASFSWEGLRIHLYGHYHPQLGITPATAIVWQLKKPEALP
;
A
#
# COMPACT_ATOMS: atom_id res chain seq x y z
N MET A 1 -29.58 10.73 37.04
CA MET A 1 -29.34 9.54 36.21
C MET A 1 -29.18 9.87 34.72
N ILE A 2 -30.09 10.59 34.09
CA ILE A 2 -30.06 10.96 32.66
C ILE A 2 -28.79 11.75 32.26
N ARG A 3 -28.30 12.68 33.10
CA ARG A 3 -27.08 13.47 32.81
C ARG A 3 -25.79 12.65 32.84
N ILE A 4 -25.71 11.58 33.63
CA ILE A 4 -24.54 10.70 33.70
C ILE A 4 -24.50 9.78 32.47
N ILE A 5 -25.66 9.34 31.98
CA ILE A 5 -25.75 8.50 30.77
C ILE A 5 -25.37 9.33 29.53
N SER A 6 -25.81 10.59 29.43
CA SER A 6 -25.43 11.44 28.29
C SER A 6 -23.94 11.78 28.25
N THR A 7 -23.28 11.98 29.40
CA THR A 7 -21.83 12.21 29.49
C THR A 7 -21.04 10.93 29.14
N LEU A 8 -21.53 9.76 29.55
CA LEU A 8 -20.89 8.49 29.20
C LEU A 8 -21.01 8.17 27.71
N VAL A 9 -22.15 8.45 27.10
CA VAL A 9 -22.37 8.28 25.65
C VAL A 9 -21.50 9.25 24.85
N CYS A 10 -21.38 10.53 25.26
CA CYS A 10 -20.45 11.47 24.61
C CYS A 10 -18.97 11.08 24.79
N ALA A 11 -18.58 10.51 25.92
CA ALA A 11 -17.21 10.04 26.13
C ALA A 11 -16.87 8.80 25.27
N ILE A 12 -17.84 7.91 25.04
CA ILE A 12 -17.68 6.73 24.17
C ILE A 12 -17.61 7.13 22.69
N ILE A 13 -18.33 8.18 22.28
CA ILE A 13 -18.31 8.68 20.90
C ILE A 13 -17.01 9.46 20.62
N ALA A 14 -16.47 10.18 21.61
CA ALA A 14 -15.22 10.94 21.46
C ALA A 14 -13.96 10.06 21.28
N SER A 15 -13.99 8.79 21.68
CA SER A 15 -12.86 7.87 21.56
C SER A 15 -12.69 7.22 20.16
N MET A 16 -13.56 7.53 19.20
CA MET A 16 -13.56 6.91 17.86
C MET A 16 -13.04 7.81 16.72
N LEU A 17 -12.57 9.02 17.02
CA LEU A 17 -12.02 9.93 16.01
C LEU A 17 -10.50 9.81 15.90
N TYR A 18 -10.00 8.64 15.52
CA TYR A 18 -8.62 8.51 15.09
C TYR A 18 -8.51 8.82 13.60
N ALA A 19 -7.81 9.92 13.27
CA ALA A 19 -7.41 10.18 11.89
C ALA A 19 -6.50 9.04 11.41
N GLN A 20 -6.79 8.48 10.25
CA GLN A 20 -5.93 7.43 9.70
C GLN A 20 -4.56 8.00 9.35
N PRO A 21 -3.46 7.34 9.73
CA PRO A 21 -2.14 7.77 9.34
C PRO A 21 -1.99 7.63 7.82
N VAL A 22 -1.60 8.71 7.19
CA VAL A 22 -1.41 8.78 5.74
C VAL A 22 -0.12 8.11 5.29
N TRP A 23 0.75 7.81 6.23
CA TRP A 23 2.05 7.18 5.97
C TRP A 23 1.97 5.70 5.59
N LEU A 24 0.84 5.05 5.87
CA LEU A 24 0.59 3.69 5.41
C LEU A 24 0.56 3.68 3.88
N PRO A 25 1.09 2.64 3.26
CA PRO A 25 0.96 2.46 1.84
C PRO A 25 -0.52 2.38 1.49
N THR A 26 -1.07 3.54 1.15
CA THR A 26 -2.34 3.63 0.48
C THR A 26 -2.06 3.36 -0.98
N GLY A 27 -1.61 2.14 -1.24
CA GLY A 27 -1.48 1.67 -2.60
C GLY A 27 -2.86 1.52 -3.21
N PRO A 28 -2.98 1.68 -4.51
CA PRO A 28 -4.25 1.67 -5.23
C PRO A 28 -4.98 0.37 -5.15
N LEU A 29 -4.29 -0.62 -4.78
CA LEU A 29 -4.80 -1.97 -4.86
C LEU A 29 -4.60 -2.60 -3.50
N PRO A 30 -5.53 -3.44 -3.10
CA PRO A 30 -5.31 -4.28 -1.96
C PRO A 30 -3.95 -4.96 -2.10
N SER A 31 -3.24 -5.09 -1.02
CA SER A 31 -1.87 -5.57 -0.89
C SER A 31 -1.61 -7.00 -1.37
N GLY A 32 -2.64 -7.68 -1.90
CA GLY A 32 -2.62 -9.09 -2.22
C GLY A 32 -1.51 -9.53 -3.15
N GLY A 33 -1.22 -8.74 -4.18
CA GLY A 33 -0.10 -9.00 -5.08
C GLY A 33 1.27 -8.98 -4.39
N ALA A 34 1.40 -8.37 -3.22
CA ALA A 34 2.64 -8.40 -2.44
C ALA A 34 2.97 -9.80 -1.90
N TYR A 35 1.98 -10.67 -1.77
CA TYR A 35 2.11 -12.06 -1.33
C TYR A 35 1.85 -13.04 -2.48
N SER A 36 2.44 -12.77 -3.64
CA SER A 36 2.28 -13.57 -4.85
C SER A 36 3.56 -13.56 -5.66
N SER A 37 3.74 -14.55 -6.51
CA SER A 37 4.80 -14.58 -7.52
C SER A 37 4.31 -14.12 -8.90
N GLN A 38 3.00 -14.21 -9.17
CA GLN A 38 2.41 -14.01 -10.50
C GLN A 38 1.56 -12.73 -10.62
N PHE A 39 1.08 -12.17 -9.48
CA PHE A 39 0.16 -11.03 -9.46
C PHE A 39 0.84 -9.72 -9.03
N GLN A 40 2.15 -9.65 -9.18
CA GLN A 40 2.92 -8.48 -8.77
C GLN A 40 2.85 -7.36 -9.80
N HIS A 41 2.90 -6.14 -9.27
CA HIS A 41 3.04 -4.90 -10.02
C HIS A 41 3.85 -3.89 -9.19
N VAL A 42 4.24 -2.76 -9.79
CA VAL A 42 5.13 -1.79 -9.14
C VAL A 42 4.60 -1.27 -7.79
N PHE A 43 3.29 -1.17 -7.61
CA PHE A 43 2.70 -0.71 -6.35
C PHE A 43 2.71 -1.77 -5.23
N THR A 44 2.94 -3.06 -5.54
CA THR A 44 3.09 -4.08 -4.49
C THR A 44 4.32 -3.82 -3.62
N ALA A 45 5.33 -3.17 -4.18
CA ALA A 45 6.51 -2.74 -3.44
C ALA A 45 6.23 -1.67 -2.38
N MET A 46 5.11 -0.94 -2.48
CA MET A 46 4.67 -0.01 -1.43
C MET A 46 4.09 -0.73 -0.20
N HIS A 47 3.68 -1.99 -0.36
CA HIS A 47 3.18 -2.84 0.72
C HIS A 47 4.27 -3.72 1.32
N ASN A 48 5.23 -4.14 0.48
CA ASN A 48 6.38 -4.92 0.93
C ASN A 48 7.53 -4.74 -0.08
N GLN A 49 8.63 -4.12 0.34
CA GLN A 49 9.76 -3.79 -0.53
C GLN A 49 10.47 -5.04 -1.08
N ALA A 50 10.31 -6.18 -0.40
CA ALA A 50 10.83 -7.46 -0.91
C ALA A 50 10.19 -7.86 -2.26
N ALA A 51 8.99 -7.36 -2.58
CA ALA A 51 8.33 -7.58 -3.86
C ALA A 51 9.09 -6.93 -5.04
N LEU A 52 9.94 -5.92 -4.81
CA LEU A 52 10.84 -5.38 -5.85
C LEU A 52 11.71 -6.45 -6.48
N ALA A 53 12.18 -7.42 -5.68
CA ALA A 53 13.05 -8.49 -6.13
C ALA A 53 12.45 -9.35 -7.26
N GLN A 54 11.13 -9.32 -7.40
CA GLN A 54 10.39 -10.15 -8.34
C GLN A 54 9.91 -9.38 -9.58
N LEU A 55 10.27 -8.11 -9.71
CA LEU A 55 9.92 -7.30 -10.88
C LEU A 55 11.04 -7.41 -11.94
N PRO A 56 10.86 -8.22 -13.01
CA PRO A 56 11.92 -8.52 -13.95
C PRO A 56 12.13 -7.43 -15.01
N LYS A 57 11.25 -6.45 -15.07
CA LYS A 57 11.23 -5.42 -16.11
C LYS A 57 11.18 -4.03 -15.50
N LEU A 58 11.73 -3.06 -16.20
CA LEU A 58 11.53 -1.65 -15.87
C LEU A 58 10.03 -1.36 -15.89
N THR A 59 9.51 -0.95 -14.74
CA THR A 59 8.08 -0.76 -14.54
C THR A 59 7.85 0.59 -13.87
N ALA A 60 6.96 1.38 -14.44
CA ALA A 60 6.52 2.65 -13.87
C ALA A 60 5.01 2.62 -13.63
N GLY A 61 4.54 3.35 -12.64
CA GLY A 61 3.13 3.47 -12.36
C GLY A 61 2.74 4.83 -11.80
N ALA A 62 1.51 5.23 -12.11
CA ALA A 62 0.85 6.41 -11.54
C ALA A 62 -0.50 6.00 -10.96
N TYR A 63 -0.86 6.62 -9.85
CA TYR A 63 -2.08 6.32 -9.11
C TYR A 63 -2.76 7.57 -8.62
N THR A 64 -4.08 7.54 -8.58
CA THR A 64 -4.91 8.54 -7.92
C THR A 64 -6.11 7.91 -7.26
N GLU A 65 -6.46 8.43 -6.10
CA GLU A 65 -7.65 8.07 -5.34
C GLU A 65 -8.29 9.34 -4.78
N ARG A 66 -9.60 9.36 -4.72
CA ARG A 66 -10.34 10.45 -4.08
C ARG A 66 -11.24 9.89 -3.00
N ARG A 67 -10.74 9.93 -1.74
CA ARG A 67 -11.48 9.39 -0.60
C ARG A 67 -12.80 10.09 -0.41
N PHE A 68 -13.86 9.29 -0.37
CA PHE A 68 -15.25 9.74 -0.16
C PHE A 68 -15.69 10.83 -1.15
N MET A 69 -15.14 10.82 -2.37
CA MET A 69 -15.37 11.84 -3.40
C MET A 69 -14.90 13.26 -3.02
N MET A 70 -14.16 13.43 -1.93
CA MET A 70 -13.68 14.73 -1.41
C MET A 70 -12.32 15.09 -2.01
N LYS A 71 -12.22 16.25 -2.69
CA LYS A 71 -10.95 16.74 -3.28
C LYS A 71 -9.86 16.95 -2.23
N ALA A 72 -10.22 17.37 -1.02
CA ALA A 72 -9.27 17.59 0.07
C ALA A 72 -8.62 16.30 0.58
N LEU A 73 -9.20 15.14 0.30
CA LEU A 73 -8.72 13.82 0.69
C LEU A 73 -8.21 13.02 -0.50
N SER A 74 -7.66 13.71 -1.51
CA SER A 74 -7.08 13.03 -2.67
C SER A 74 -5.68 12.51 -2.37
N THR A 75 -5.40 11.31 -2.87
CA THR A 75 -4.06 10.69 -2.86
C THR A 75 -3.56 10.60 -4.29
N TYR A 76 -2.29 10.96 -4.48
CA TYR A 76 -1.54 10.73 -5.72
C TYR A 76 -0.31 9.93 -5.38
N ALA A 77 -0.01 8.92 -6.18
CA ALA A 77 1.21 8.14 -6.00
C ALA A 77 1.87 7.85 -7.34
N MET A 78 3.19 7.74 -7.31
CA MET A 78 4.03 7.31 -8.43
C MET A 78 5.00 6.25 -7.91
N ALA A 79 5.29 5.27 -8.76
CA ALA A 79 6.27 4.25 -8.45
C ALA A 79 7.08 3.91 -9.70
N LEU A 80 8.37 3.65 -9.49
CA LEU A 80 9.31 3.20 -10.51
C LEU A 80 10.10 2.03 -9.95
N ALA A 81 10.21 0.96 -10.70
CA ALA A 81 11.07 -0.18 -10.38
C ALA A 81 12.07 -0.41 -11.50
N VAL A 82 13.34 -0.41 -11.14
CA VAL A 82 14.48 -0.59 -12.06
C VAL A 82 15.19 -1.89 -11.70
N PRO A 83 15.03 -2.96 -12.48
CA PRO A 83 15.76 -4.20 -12.27
C PRO A 83 17.27 -3.99 -12.46
N VAL A 84 18.04 -4.40 -11.45
CA VAL A 84 19.50 -4.39 -11.46
C VAL A 84 19.96 -5.69 -10.81
N PRO A 85 20.47 -6.69 -11.58
CA PRO A 85 20.88 -7.93 -10.99
C PRO A 85 21.88 -7.73 -9.83
N PRO A 86 21.68 -8.39 -8.68
CA PRO A 86 20.74 -9.49 -8.41
C PRO A 86 19.37 -9.08 -7.80
N GLY A 87 18.92 -7.83 -7.94
CA GLY A 87 17.65 -7.35 -7.38
C GLY A 87 17.03 -6.23 -8.21
N ALA A 88 16.28 -5.35 -7.58
CA ALA A 88 15.73 -4.16 -8.21
C ALA A 88 15.71 -2.97 -7.25
N PHE A 89 15.97 -1.78 -7.78
CA PHE A 89 15.71 -0.52 -7.09
C PHE A 89 14.27 -0.08 -7.32
N GLY A 90 13.67 0.53 -6.30
CA GLY A 90 12.36 1.15 -6.33
C GLY A 90 12.42 2.62 -5.92
N LEU A 91 11.72 3.47 -6.65
CA LEU A 91 11.47 4.86 -6.26
C LEU A 91 9.96 5.02 -6.11
N THR A 92 9.52 5.54 -4.97
CA THR A 92 8.11 5.75 -4.67
C THR A 92 7.87 7.19 -4.24
N PHE A 93 6.78 7.76 -4.70
CA PHE A 93 6.30 9.07 -4.25
C PHE A 93 4.82 8.97 -3.95
N VAL A 94 4.41 9.47 -2.79
CA VAL A 94 3.00 9.57 -2.38
C VAL A 94 2.75 10.98 -1.88
N ARG A 95 1.65 11.57 -2.32
CA ARG A 95 1.12 12.83 -1.79
C ARG A 95 -0.35 12.66 -1.46
N PHE A 96 -0.72 13.04 -0.25
CA PHE A 96 -2.11 13.06 0.23
C PHE A 96 -2.49 14.47 0.68
N GLY A 97 -3.73 14.87 0.42
CA GLY A 97 -4.30 16.10 0.93
C GLY A 97 -4.46 17.21 -0.11
N ALA A 98 -4.70 18.43 0.36
CA ALA A 98 -4.94 19.64 -0.41
C ALA A 98 -3.90 20.72 -0.08
N PRO A 99 -3.84 21.84 -0.81
CA PRO A 99 -2.83 22.89 -0.57
C PRO A 99 -2.78 23.41 0.88
N ALA A 100 -3.91 23.41 1.59
CA ALA A 100 -3.96 23.85 2.99
C ALA A 100 -3.31 22.88 3.98
N PHE A 101 -3.37 21.58 3.66
CA PHE A 101 -2.75 20.50 4.43
C PHE A 101 -2.39 19.36 3.50
N TYR A 102 -1.12 18.99 3.44
CA TYR A 102 -0.69 17.81 2.70
C TYR A 102 0.45 17.09 3.38
N GLN A 103 0.51 15.82 3.11
CA GLN A 103 1.59 14.93 3.51
C GLN A 103 2.25 14.34 2.27
N GLN A 104 3.57 14.15 2.34
CA GLN A 104 4.37 13.57 1.26
C GLN A 104 5.28 12.50 1.81
N LYS A 105 5.43 11.42 1.04
CA LYS A 105 6.43 10.38 1.25
C LYS A 105 7.22 10.20 -0.03
N LEU A 106 8.55 10.27 0.07
CA LEU A 106 9.48 9.91 -1.01
C LEU A 106 10.32 8.74 -0.50
N GLY A 107 10.22 7.59 -1.15
CA GLY A 107 10.92 6.37 -0.76
C GLY A 107 11.91 5.90 -1.83
N LEU A 108 13.11 5.53 -1.40
CA LEU A 108 14.11 4.86 -2.22
C LEU A 108 14.36 3.47 -1.62
N GLY A 109 13.95 2.44 -2.36
CA GLY A 109 14.00 1.06 -1.93
C GLY A 109 14.95 0.19 -2.77
N TYR A 110 15.34 -0.94 -2.20
CA TYR A 110 16.03 -2.01 -2.88
C TYR A 110 15.48 -3.35 -2.40
N GLY A 111 15.16 -4.22 -3.34
CA GLY A 111 14.70 -5.58 -3.07
C GLY A 111 15.58 -6.60 -3.76
N ARG A 112 15.86 -7.72 -3.07
CA ARG A 112 16.70 -8.80 -3.56
C ARG A 112 16.18 -10.17 -3.16
N SER A 113 16.22 -11.13 -4.09
CA SER A 113 15.98 -12.54 -3.79
C SER A 113 17.25 -13.20 -3.24
N LEU A 114 17.08 -13.95 -2.17
CA LEU A 114 18.09 -14.80 -1.55
C LEU A 114 17.75 -16.26 -1.88
N GLY A 115 18.23 -16.72 -3.02
CA GLY A 115 17.82 -17.99 -3.60
C GLY A 115 16.36 -17.96 -4.08
N ASN A 116 15.69 -19.11 -4.08
CA ASN A 116 14.35 -19.27 -4.65
C ASN A 116 13.22 -19.16 -3.62
N LYS A 117 13.55 -19.12 -2.32
CA LYS A 117 12.56 -19.20 -1.25
C LYS A 117 12.38 -17.92 -0.44
N VAL A 118 13.35 -17.02 -0.49
CA VAL A 118 13.34 -15.82 0.34
C VAL A 118 13.65 -14.59 -0.50
N SER A 119 12.87 -13.54 -0.34
CA SER A 119 13.19 -12.21 -0.83
C SER A 119 13.19 -11.23 0.34
N ILE A 120 14.11 -10.27 0.31
CA ILE A 120 14.21 -9.20 1.30
C ILE A 120 14.19 -7.85 0.62
N GLY A 121 13.74 -6.83 1.33
CA GLY A 121 13.73 -5.47 0.83
C GLY A 121 13.87 -4.45 1.96
N LEU A 122 14.52 -3.35 1.63
CA LEU A 122 14.69 -2.19 2.49
C LEU A 122 14.32 -0.93 1.71
N GLN A 123 13.80 0.07 2.39
CA GLN A 123 13.50 1.38 1.80
C GLN A 123 13.81 2.48 2.80
N ALA A 124 14.46 3.54 2.35
CA ALA A 124 14.61 4.78 3.09
C ALA A 124 13.52 5.75 2.64
N ASP A 125 12.84 6.39 3.61
CA ASP A 125 11.73 7.29 3.38
C ASP A 125 12.00 8.68 3.91
N TYR A 126 11.80 9.67 3.07
CA TYR A 126 11.65 11.05 3.47
C TYR A 126 10.17 11.37 3.61
N LEU A 127 9.74 11.70 4.82
CA LEU A 127 8.39 12.04 5.19
C LEU A 127 8.30 13.54 5.46
N ALA A 128 7.31 14.21 4.87
CA ALA A 128 7.08 15.64 5.09
C ALA A 128 5.58 15.92 5.24
N VAL A 129 5.26 16.79 6.18
CA VAL A 129 3.93 17.36 6.39
C VAL A 129 4.03 18.88 6.21
N SER A 130 3.07 19.45 5.53
CA SER A 130 2.96 20.90 5.40
C SER A 130 1.53 21.32 5.73
N MET A 131 1.43 22.33 6.57
CA MET A 131 0.17 22.91 7.00
C MET A 131 0.24 24.42 6.80
N GLN A 132 -0.64 24.94 5.96
CA GLN A 132 -0.71 26.37 5.69
C GLN A 132 -0.89 27.15 7.00
N GLN A 133 -0.11 28.20 7.22
CA GLN A 133 -0.03 29.03 8.43
C GLN A 133 0.68 28.38 9.64
N TYR A 134 0.90 27.07 9.67
CA TYR A 134 1.56 26.36 10.78
C TYR A 134 2.97 25.89 10.42
N GLY A 135 3.36 25.99 9.14
CA GLY A 135 4.69 25.61 8.68
C GLY A 135 4.78 24.19 8.14
N SER A 136 5.97 23.64 8.14
CA SER A 136 6.25 22.29 7.65
C SER A 136 7.24 21.58 8.56
N ALA A 137 7.05 20.26 8.69
CA ALA A 137 7.95 19.36 9.38
C ALA A 137 8.34 18.19 8.48
N ALA A 138 9.55 17.67 8.66
CA ALA A 138 10.02 16.52 7.89
C ALA A 138 10.96 15.64 8.72
N THR A 139 10.98 14.36 8.38
CA THR A 139 11.86 13.39 9.02
C THR A 139 12.27 12.28 8.05
N LEU A 140 13.32 11.55 8.41
CA LEU A 140 13.77 10.36 7.69
C LEU A 140 13.47 9.11 8.51
N THR A 141 12.92 8.11 7.87
CA THR A 141 12.70 6.79 8.44
C THR A 141 13.06 5.69 7.44
N PHE A 142 12.79 4.44 7.76
CA PHE A 142 12.97 3.33 6.83
C PHE A 142 11.88 2.28 7.00
N GLU A 143 11.77 1.45 5.99
CA GLU A 143 10.89 0.29 5.94
C GLU A 143 11.72 -0.96 5.65
N ALA A 144 11.28 -2.10 6.16
CA ALA A 144 11.88 -3.39 5.87
C ALA A 144 10.81 -4.42 5.60
N GLY A 145 11.07 -5.30 4.62
CA GLY A 145 10.16 -6.36 4.25
C GLY A 145 10.86 -7.66 3.92
N CYS A 146 10.17 -8.75 4.11
CA CYS A 146 10.57 -10.06 3.64
C CYS A 146 9.39 -10.82 3.03
N LEU A 147 9.68 -11.68 2.06
CA LEU A 147 8.74 -12.62 1.44
C LEU A 147 9.34 -14.02 1.47
N LEU A 148 8.50 -14.97 1.83
CA LEU A 148 8.81 -16.38 1.90
C LEU A 148 7.97 -17.12 0.87
N HIS A 149 8.61 -17.81 -0.06
CA HIS A 149 7.98 -18.70 -1.04
C HIS A 149 7.98 -20.10 -0.46
N ILE A 150 6.94 -20.45 0.31
CA ILE A 150 6.85 -21.71 1.07
C ILE A 150 6.64 -22.87 0.12
N THR A 151 5.70 -22.72 -0.81
CA THR A 151 5.47 -23.63 -1.95
C THR A 151 5.33 -22.81 -3.23
N PRO A 152 5.22 -23.41 -4.41
CA PRO A 152 4.93 -22.66 -5.64
C PRO A 152 3.62 -21.85 -5.58
N GLN A 153 2.67 -22.25 -4.72
CA GLN A 153 1.38 -21.60 -4.60
C GLN A 153 1.23 -20.75 -3.33
N LEU A 154 1.97 -21.08 -2.24
CA LEU A 154 1.82 -20.44 -0.94
C LEU A 154 2.99 -19.51 -0.67
N HIS A 155 2.68 -18.24 -0.48
CA HIS A 155 3.62 -17.20 -0.15
C HIS A 155 3.23 -16.53 1.15
N ALA A 156 4.19 -16.17 1.99
CA ALA A 156 3.98 -15.39 3.21
C ALA A 156 4.93 -14.21 3.22
N GLY A 157 4.59 -13.16 3.95
CA GLY A 157 5.44 -12.00 4.06
C GLY A 157 5.25 -11.24 5.36
N PHE A 158 6.29 -10.51 5.69
CA PHE A 158 6.31 -9.59 6.82
C PHE A 158 6.87 -8.25 6.36
N HIS A 159 6.31 -7.17 6.87
CA HIS A 159 6.73 -5.81 6.59
C HIS A 159 6.64 -4.97 7.85
N VAL A 160 7.57 -4.04 8.02
CA VAL A 160 7.57 -3.04 9.09
C VAL A 160 7.85 -1.66 8.51
N PHE A 161 6.99 -0.71 8.86
CA PHE A 161 7.15 0.71 8.58
C PHE A 161 7.57 1.44 9.84
N ASN A 162 8.52 2.37 9.71
CA ASN A 162 9.04 3.22 10.79
C ASN A 162 9.53 2.46 12.04
N PRO A 163 10.33 1.38 11.93
CA PRO A 163 10.80 0.64 13.09
C PRO A 163 11.56 1.47 14.12
N PRO A 164 12.26 2.60 13.77
CA PRO A 164 12.92 3.44 14.76
C PRO A 164 11.94 4.36 15.51
N ALA A 165 10.61 4.27 15.28
CA ALA A 165 9.60 5.12 15.91
C ALA A 165 9.91 6.62 15.78
N ARG A 166 10.31 7.05 14.58
CA ARG A 166 10.61 8.47 14.30
C ARG A 166 9.38 9.33 14.49
N GLN A 167 9.63 10.56 14.92
CA GLN A 167 8.63 11.60 15.10
C GLN A 167 8.86 12.70 14.07
N LEU A 168 7.81 13.45 13.72
CA LEU A 168 7.92 14.60 12.81
C LEU A 168 8.50 15.81 13.51
N ASP A 169 8.18 15.99 14.79
CA ASP A 169 8.65 17.13 15.61
C ASP A 169 9.32 16.64 16.89
N LYS A 170 10.26 17.45 17.39
CA LYS A 170 10.96 17.23 18.65
C LYS A 170 10.05 17.39 19.89
N SER A 171 8.88 18.01 19.74
CA SER A 171 7.89 18.18 20.81
C SER A 171 7.16 16.86 21.17
N GLY A 172 7.28 15.81 20.33
CA GLY A 172 6.66 14.51 20.58
C GLY A 172 5.15 14.47 20.40
N GLN A 173 4.54 15.53 19.85
CA GLN A 173 3.09 15.58 19.63
C GLN A 173 2.66 14.92 18.32
N ASP A 174 3.55 14.86 17.30
CA ASP A 174 3.29 14.30 16.00
C ASP A 174 4.07 12.99 15.81
N GLU A 175 3.59 11.92 16.44
CA GLU A 175 4.18 10.59 16.31
C GLU A 175 3.81 9.93 14.97
N ILE A 176 4.83 9.45 14.27
CA ILE A 176 4.63 8.58 13.11
C ILE A 176 4.49 7.15 13.64
N PRO A 177 3.37 6.47 13.38
CA PRO A 177 3.16 5.14 13.93
C PRO A 177 4.18 4.14 13.42
N VAL A 178 4.54 3.19 14.26
CA VAL A 178 5.19 1.95 13.82
C VAL A 178 4.10 1.00 13.36
N VAL A 179 4.25 0.47 12.14
CA VAL A 179 3.25 -0.43 11.56
C VAL A 179 3.91 -1.76 11.21
N TYR A 180 3.37 -2.82 11.75
CA TYR A 180 3.73 -4.19 11.43
C TYR A 180 2.64 -4.81 10.55
N THR A 181 3.04 -5.43 9.46
CA THR A 181 2.13 -6.15 8.55
C THR A 181 2.64 -7.57 8.36
N ALA A 182 1.78 -8.53 8.57
CA ALA A 182 2.03 -9.93 8.23
C ALA A 182 0.94 -10.39 7.28
N GLY A 183 1.31 -11.07 6.21
CA GLY A 183 0.34 -11.52 5.22
C GLY A 183 0.72 -12.84 4.58
N ALA A 184 -0.27 -13.44 3.96
CA ALA A 184 -0.12 -14.65 3.16
C ALA A 184 -0.98 -14.57 1.91
N GLY A 185 -0.49 -15.17 0.82
CA GLY A 185 -1.19 -15.30 -0.44
C GLY A 185 -1.13 -16.74 -0.92
N TYR A 186 -2.26 -17.22 -1.42
CA TYR A 186 -2.39 -18.54 -2.00
C TYR A 186 -2.85 -18.43 -3.45
N GLU A 187 -1.96 -18.79 -4.37
CA GLU A 187 -2.22 -18.88 -5.80
C GLU A 187 -2.95 -20.21 -6.08
N VAL A 188 -4.29 -20.17 -6.02
CA VAL A 188 -5.15 -21.35 -6.25
C VAL A 188 -4.91 -21.92 -7.65
N SER A 189 -4.65 -21.03 -8.61
CA SER A 189 -4.25 -21.35 -9.98
C SER A 189 -3.38 -20.22 -10.54
N SER A 190 -2.94 -20.35 -11.79
CA SER A 190 -2.27 -19.25 -12.53
C SER A 190 -3.13 -17.99 -12.66
N ASP A 191 -4.44 -18.14 -12.52
CA ASP A 191 -5.42 -17.07 -12.77
C ASP A 191 -6.19 -16.62 -11.54
N PHE A 192 -5.99 -17.26 -10.37
CA PHE A 192 -6.73 -16.96 -9.18
C PHE A 192 -5.85 -16.88 -7.92
N LEU A 193 -5.81 -15.71 -7.31
CA LEU A 193 -5.12 -15.41 -6.06
C LEU A 193 -6.12 -15.12 -4.94
N LEU A 194 -5.88 -15.71 -3.78
CA LEU A 194 -6.45 -15.31 -2.50
C LEU A 194 -5.34 -14.80 -1.59
N SER A 195 -5.57 -13.70 -0.87
CA SER A 195 -4.61 -13.21 0.10
C SER A 195 -5.29 -12.65 1.33
N VAL A 196 -4.57 -12.72 2.44
CA VAL A 196 -4.96 -12.15 3.73
C VAL A 196 -3.75 -11.45 4.34
N GLU A 197 -3.99 -10.31 4.97
CA GLU A 197 -2.99 -9.62 5.77
C GLU A 197 -3.57 -9.14 7.09
N VAL A 198 -2.73 -9.12 8.11
CA VAL A 198 -3.01 -8.56 9.43
C VAL A 198 -2.04 -7.41 9.66
N ILE A 199 -2.59 -6.27 9.98
CA ILE A 199 -1.87 -5.03 10.20
C ILE A 199 -2.00 -4.64 11.67
N ARG A 200 -0.89 -4.34 12.32
CA ARG A 200 -0.82 -3.80 13.66
C ARG A 200 -0.13 -2.45 13.64
N GLU A 201 -0.87 -1.42 13.94
CA GLU A 201 -0.36 -0.08 14.19
C GLU A 201 -0.23 0.15 15.69
N THR A 202 0.80 0.88 16.13
CA THR A 202 0.96 1.26 17.54
C THR A 202 -0.28 2.02 18.01
N ALA A 203 -0.81 1.65 19.17
CA ALA A 203 -2.00 2.23 19.79
C ALA A 203 -3.35 1.99 19.08
N ARG A 204 -3.42 1.10 18.06
CA ARG A 204 -4.68 0.74 17.39
C ARG A 204 -4.99 -0.75 17.48
N ALA A 205 -6.26 -1.10 17.21
CA ALA A 205 -6.66 -2.49 17.05
C ALA A 205 -6.02 -3.13 15.81
N PHE A 206 -6.04 -4.46 15.73
CA PHE A 206 -5.62 -5.17 14.53
C PHE A 206 -6.59 -4.91 13.39
N THR A 207 -6.04 -4.61 12.21
CA THR A 207 -6.78 -4.57 10.96
C THR A 207 -6.52 -5.84 10.19
N THR A 208 -7.57 -6.51 9.74
CA THR A 208 -7.47 -7.64 8.82
C THR A 208 -7.97 -7.21 7.46
N ARG A 209 -7.21 -7.51 6.42
CA ARG A 209 -7.61 -7.31 5.02
C ARG A 209 -7.58 -8.63 4.30
N MET A 210 -8.59 -8.85 3.46
CA MET A 210 -8.68 -10.00 2.57
C MET A 210 -8.86 -9.51 1.15
N MET A 211 -8.22 -10.17 0.21
CA MET A 211 -8.34 -9.86 -1.21
C MET A 211 -8.40 -11.12 -2.04
N SER A 212 -9.17 -11.06 -3.12
CA SER A 212 -9.10 -12.00 -4.22
C SER A 212 -8.87 -11.27 -5.53
N GLU A 213 -8.06 -11.87 -6.40
CA GLU A 213 -7.85 -11.43 -7.78
C GLU A 213 -8.07 -12.61 -8.72
N TYR A 214 -8.94 -12.41 -9.72
CA TYR A 214 -9.26 -13.39 -10.73
C TYR A 214 -8.98 -12.84 -12.13
N ARG A 215 -8.06 -13.49 -12.85
CA ARG A 215 -7.74 -13.20 -14.24
C ARG A 215 -8.71 -13.97 -15.13
N MET A 216 -9.78 -13.31 -15.56
CA MET A 216 -10.81 -13.93 -16.44
C MET A 216 -10.25 -14.25 -17.83
N MET A 217 -9.33 -13.43 -18.31
CA MET A 217 -8.61 -13.58 -19.56
C MET A 217 -7.28 -12.83 -19.48
N PRO A 218 -6.30 -13.09 -20.37
CA PRO A 218 -4.99 -12.44 -20.30
C PRO A 218 -5.04 -10.90 -20.19
N GLN A 219 -6.10 -10.29 -20.72
CA GLN A 219 -6.27 -8.84 -20.73
C GLN A 219 -7.10 -8.31 -19.55
N LEU A 220 -7.96 -9.14 -18.92
CA LEU A 220 -8.95 -8.68 -17.95
C LEU A 220 -8.82 -9.43 -16.62
N SER A 221 -8.61 -8.71 -15.53
CA SER A 221 -8.67 -9.25 -14.17
C SER A 221 -9.71 -8.52 -13.35
N LEU A 222 -10.37 -9.23 -12.45
CA LEU A 222 -11.29 -8.70 -11.45
C LEU A 222 -10.68 -8.84 -10.06
N GLN A 223 -10.96 -7.88 -9.19
CA GLN A 223 -10.45 -7.83 -7.84
C GLN A 223 -11.58 -7.55 -6.85
N LEU A 224 -11.56 -8.24 -5.70
CA LEU A 224 -12.45 -7.99 -4.58
C LEU A 224 -11.60 -7.85 -3.31
N GLY A 225 -11.99 -6.92 -2.45
CA GLY A 225 -11.27 -6.66 -1.20
C GLY A 225 -12.22 -6.35 -0.06
N LEU A 226 -11.84 -6.79 1.15
CA LEU A 226 -12.53 -6.53 2.40
C LEU A 226 -11.51 -6.10 3.45
N SER A 227 -11.89 -5.13 4.31
CA SER A 227 -11.09 -4.69 5.45
C SER A 227 -11.96 -4.53 6.69
N THR A 228 -11.43 -4.88 7.85
CA THR A 228 -12.15 -4.79 9.13
C THR A 228 -12.08 -3.41 9.77
N ASP A 229 -10.94 -2.71 9.62
CA ASP A 229 -10.74 -1.37 10.19
C ASP A 229 -9.86 -0.51 9.24
N PRO A 230 -10.39 0.55 8.62
CA PRO A 230 -11.82 0.84 8.56
C PRO A 230 -12.59 -0.26 7.84
N GLN A 231 -13.87 -0.42 8.17
CA GLN A 231 -14.73 -1.36 7.48
C GLN A 231 -14.94 -0.91 6.03
N LEU A 232 -14.21 -1.51 5.13
CA LEU A 232 -14.24 -1.21 3.70
C LEU A 232 -14.51 -2.49 2.92
N SER A 233 -15.37 -2.39 1.94
CA SER A 233 -15.47 -3.37 0.87
C SER A 233 -15.07 -2.70 -0.44
N GLY A 234 -14.42 -3.44 -1.32
CA GLY A 234 -13.95 -2.88 -2.56
C GLY A 234 -14.01 -3.88 -3.69
N ALA A 235 -14.21 -3.35 -4.89
CA ALA A 235 -14.16 -4.12 -6.12
C ALA A 235 -13.39 -3.32 -7.18
N GLY A 236 -12.73 -4.04 -8.06
CA GLY A 236 -11.96 -3.44 -9.13
C GLY A 236 -11.86 -4.33 -10.35
N ALA A 237 -11.48 -3.71 -11.45
CA ALA A 237 -11.13 -4.38 -12.69
C ALA A 237 -9.82 -3.81 -13.24
N SER A 238 -9.01 -4.67 -13.83
CA SER A 238 -7.80 -4.23 -14.52
C SER A 238 -7.79 -4.73 -15.94
N PHE A 239 -7.37 -3.85 -16.85
CA PHE A 239 -7.21 -4.15 -18.26
C PHE A 239 -5.74 -4.01 -18.66
N SER A 240 -5.20 -5.05 -19.30
CA SER A 240 -3.81 -5.13 -19.72
C SER A 240 -3.71 -5.20 -21.24
N TRP A 241 -2.90 -4.28 -21.84
CA TRP A 241 -2.61 -4.27 -23.26
C TRP A 241 -1.16 -3.87 -23.52
N GLU A 242 -0.41 -4.74 -24.18
CA GLU A 242 0.96 -4.47 -24.67
C GLU A 242 1.93 -3.87 -23.66
N GLY A 243 1.84 -4.29 -22.39
CA GLY A 243 2.69 -3.77 -21.30
C GLY A 243 2.08 -2.59 -20.54
N LEU A 244 0.96 -2.03 -21.01
CA LEU A 244 0.15 -1.08 -20.26
C LEU A 244 -0.92 -1.83 -19.49
N ARG A 245 -1.09 -1.53 -18.20
CA ARG A 245 -2.19 -2.04 -17.36
C ARG A 245 -2.89 -0.88 -16.71
N ILE A 246 -4.20 -0.81 -16.88
CA ILE A 246 -5.07 0.18 -16.25
C ILE A 246 -5.91 -0.54 -15.21
N HIS A 247 -5.92 -0.03 -13.98
CA HIS A 247 -6.75 -0.52 -12.90
C HIS A 247 -7.80 0.53 -12.55
N LEU A 248 -9.03 0.11 -12.44
CA LEU A 248 -10.14 0.88 -11.90
C LEU A 248 -10.63 0.18 -10.64
N TYR A 249 -10.70 0.90 -9.55
CA TYR A 249 -11.07 0.34 -8.27
C TYR A 249 -11.98 1.27 -7.49
N GLY A 250 -12.90 0.72 -6.72
CA GLY A 250 -13.78 1.46 -5.85
C GLY A 250 -13.87 0.82 -4.48
N HIS A 251 -13.67 1.60 -3.42
CA HIS A 251 -13.95 1.20 -2.05
C HIS A 251 -15.27 1.82 -1.60
N TYR A 252 -16.03 1.06 -0.84
CA TYR A 252 -17.26 1.52 -0.19
C TYR A 252 -17.10 1.47 1.33
N HIS A 253 -17.38 2.60 1.97
CA HIS A 253 -17.46 2.72 3.42
C HIS A 253 -18.93 2.95 3.81
N PRO A 254 -19.50 2.18 4.76
CA PRO A 254 -20.95 2.24 5.07
C PRO A 254 -21.48 3.63 5.43
N GLN A 255 -20.65 4.46 6.05
CA GLN A 255 -21.06 5.80 6.53
C GLN A 255 -20.54 6.95 5.64
N LEU A 256 -19.38 6.77 4.98
CA LEU A 256 -18.70 7.85 4.26
C LEU A 256 -18.83 7.73 2.73
N GLY A 257 -19.38 6.62 2.23
CA GLY A 257 -19.65 6.43 0.81
C GLY A 257 -18.47 5.89 0.01
N ILE A 258 -18.40 6.25 -1.26
CA ILE A 258 -17.52 5.64 -2.25
C ILE A 258 -16.19 6.40 -2.36
N THR A 259 -15.11 5.64 -2.50
CA THR A 259 -13.76 6.11 -2.80
C THR A 259 -13.32 5.52 -4.14
N PRO A 260 -13.42 6.25 -5.25
CA PRO A 260 -12.89 5.81 -6.53
C PRO A 260 -11.37 5.93 -6.57
N ALA A 261 -10.73 4.99 -7.25
CA ALA A 261 -9.29 4.96 -7.48
C ALA A 261 -8.96 4.46 -8.88
N THR A 262 -7.87 4.97 -9.44
CA THR A 262 -7.36 4.57 -10.75
C THR A 262 -5.85 4.45 -10.69
N ALA A 263 -5.32 3.38 -11.29
CA ALA A 263 -3.89 3.25 -11.50
C ALA A 263 -3.58 2.91 -12.96
N ILE A 264 -2.43 3.41 -13.40
CA ILE A 264 -1.83 3.06 -14.69
C ILE A 264 -0.44 2.50 -14.38
N VAL A 265 -0.16 1.31 -14.88
CA VAL A 265 1.14 0.64 -14.77
C VAL A 265 1.66 0.37 -16.16
N TRP A 266 2.88 0.77 -16.41
CA TRP A 266 3.56 0.54 -17.67
C TRP A 266 4.83 -0.28 -17.45
N GLN A 267 4.97 -1.38 -18.20
CA GLN A 267 6.13 -2.25 -18.22
C GLN A 267 6.83 -2.13 -19.57
N LEU A 268 8.08 -1.69 -19.56
CA LEU A 268 8.90 -1.69 -20.76
C LEU A 268 9.15 -3.13 -21.26
N LYS A 269 8.83 -3.37 -22.52
CA LYS A 269 9.30 -4.57 -23.20
C LYS A 269 10.82 -4.56 -23.18
N LYS A 270 11.45 -5.68 -22.80
CA LYS A 270 12.90 -5.82 -22.93
C LYS A 270 13.24 -5.57 -24.41
N PRO A 271 14.22 -4.71 -24.75
CA PRO A 271 14.65 -4.61 -26.12
C PRO A 271 15.00 -6.03 -26.60
N GLU A 272 14.42 -6.48 -27.70
CA GLU A 272 14.94 -7.65 -28.39
C GLU A 272 16.41 -7.38 -28.67
N ALA A 273 17.31 -8.25 -28.17
CA ALA A 273 18.70 -8.16 -28.52
C ALA A 273 18.75 -8.22 -30.06
N LEU A 274 19.25 -7.15 -30.70
CA LEU A 274 19.50 -7.14 -32.11
C LEU A 274 20.38 -8.34 -32.44
N PRO A 275 20.06 -9.09 -33.51
CA PRO A 275 20.77 -10.30 -33.91
C PRO A 275 22.25 -10.07 -34.19
#